data_c6d3b2f2ca29253eddf42ae7e2e388dd
#
_entry.id   c6d3b2f2ca29253eddf42ae7e2e388dd
#
_cell.length_a   1.000
_cell.length_b   1.000
_cell.length_c   1.000
_cell.angle_alpha   90.00
_cell.angle_beta   90.00
_cell.angle_gamma   90.00
#
_symmetry.space_group_name_H-M   'P 1'
#
loop_
_entity.id
_entity.type
_entity.pdbx_description
1 polymer ?
#
loop_
_entity_poly.entity_id
_entity_poly.type
_entity_poly.pdbx_seq_one_letter_code
_entity_poly.pdbx_strand_id
1 'polypeptide(L)'
;SRGLGDVYKRQGPGTEPQGEELAARLAGLVELIEVERAPALVRAAIVHAEMLAARPFTAGNAAVGRLLVRHLLVRDGVEPTGTAVSDLYPGRVPVAYAEAAGAYASGTMEGVVAWVVWQAEAVLAGVQEAQRLCRAVQAGTWRAG
;
A
#
# COMPACT_ATOMS: atom_id res chain seq x y z
N SER A 1 -20.43 -8.23 -3.28
CA SER A 1 -19.22 -7.42 -3.40
C SER A 1 -18.06 -8.32 -3.78
N ARG A 2 -17.60 -8.24 -5.01
CA ARG A 2 -16.34 -8.88 -5.42
C ARG A 2 -15.23 -8.04 -4.84
N GLY A 3 -14.67 -8.49 -3.72
CA GLY A 3 -13.65 -7.76 -2.99
C GLY A 3 -12.31 -7.70 -3.73
N LEU A 4 -11.46 -6.75 -3.36
CA LEU A 4 -10.07 -6.58 -3.78
C LEU A 4 -9.27 -7.92 -3.81
N GLY A 5 -9.65 -8.92 -3.02
CA GLY A 5 -9.04 -10.25 -3.01
C GLY A 5 -9.17 -11.05 -4.31
N ASP A 6 -10.23 -10.81 -5.11
CA ASP A 6 -10.45 -11.58 -6.35
C ASP A 6 -9.62 -11.05 -7.53
N VAL A 7 -9.20 -9.78 -7.48
CA VAL A 7 -8.33 -9.18 -8.51
C VAL A 7 -6.93 -9.77 -8.41
N TYR A 8 -6.45 -10.11 -7.21
CA TYR A 8 -5.13 -10.71 -6.98
C TYR A 8 -5.04 -12.22 -7.27
N LYS A 9 -6.15 -12.94 -7.33
CA LYS A 9 -6.19 -14.37 -7.70
C LYS A 9 -5.81 -14.65 -9.15
N ARG A 10 -5.64 -13.62 -9.99
CA ARG A 10 -5.30 -13.77 -11.41
C ARG A 10 -3.81 -13.81 -11.72
N GLN A 11 -2.93 -13.57 -10.73
CA GLN A 11 -1.53 -13.94 -10.86
C GLN A 11 -1.45 -15.45 -10.61
N GLY A 12 -1.08 -16.21 -11.63
CA GLY A 12 -1.08 -17.68 -11.60
C GLY A 12 -0.31 -18.23 -10.40
N PRO A 13 -0.71 -19.37 -9.82
CA PRO A 13 0.05 -20.02 -8.76
C PRO A 13 1.42 -20.43 -9.28
N GLY A 14 2.50 -20.08 -8.58
CA GLY A 14 3.84 -20.58 -8.83
C GLY A 14 4.93 -19.55 -9.17
N THR A 15 4.62 -18.25 -9.12
CA THR A 15 5.63 -17.18 -9.33
C THR A 15 6.05 -16.49 -8.02
N GLU A 16 5.45 -16.87 -6.89
CA GLU A 16 5.80 -16.27 -5.60
C GLU A 16 7.15 -16.83 -5.11
N PRO A 17 8.04 -15.96 -4.57
CA PRO A 17 9.29 -16.40 -3.99
C PRO A 17 9.04 -17.36 -2.83
N GLN A 18 9.88 -18.37 -2.70
CA GLN A 18 9.81 -19.36 -1.62
C GLN A 18 11.19 -19.60 -1.01
N GLY A 19 11.21 -20.22 0.17
CA GLY A 19 12.45 -20.63 0.81
C GLY A 19 13.42 -19.46 1.05
N GLU A 20 14.65 -19.61 0.61
CA GLU A 20 15.72 -18.61 0.82
C GLU A 20 15.45 -17.28 0.10
N GLU A 21 14.82 -17.31 -1.07
CA GLU A 21 14.45 -16.09 -1.80
C GLU A 21 13.42 -15.28 -1.01
N LEU A 22 12.39 -15.93 -0.48
CA LEU A 22 11.40 -15.27 0.37
C LEU A 22 12.05 -14.71 1.64
N ALA A 23 12.92 -15.47 2.29
CA ALA A 23 13.63 -15.03 3.48
C ALA A 23 14.49 -13.78 3.20
N ALA A 24 15.21 -13.75 2.07
CA ALA A 24 16.03 -12.62 1.66
C ALA A 24 15.16 -11.36 1.38
N ARG A 25 14.01 -11.53 0.71
CA ARG A 25 13.07 -10.43 0.47
C ARG A 25 12.48 -9.87 1.75
N LEU A 26 12.10 -10.74 2.69
CA LEU A 26 11.59 -10.32 4.00
C LEU A 26 12.65 -9.57 4.82
N ALA A 27 13.90 -10.03 4.80
CA ALA A 27 15.01 -9.32 5.45
C ALA A 27 15.20 -7.91 4.86
N GLY A 28 15.18 -7.77 3.52
CA GLY A 28 15.22 -6.48 2.84
C GLY A 28 14.03 -5.58 3.18
N LEU A 29 12.84 -6.16 3.33
CA LEU A 29 11.64 -5.42 3.73
C LEU A 29 11.76 -4.88 5.16
N VAL A 30 12.26 -5.68 6.10
CA VAL A 30 12.53 -5.25 7.48
C VAL A 30 13.56 -4.12 7.48
N GLU A 31 14.64 -4.24 6.71
CA GLU A 31 15.64 -3.18 6.58
C GLU A 31 15.03 -1.86 6.04
N LEU A 32 14.15 -1.92 5.05
CA LEU A 32 13.45 -0.75 4.53
C LEU A 32 12.55 -0.09 5.58
N ILE A 33 11.96 -0.88 6.47
CA ILE A 33 11.13 -0.36 7.57
C ILE A 33 12.00 0.33 8.63
N GLU A 34 13.13 -0.27 9.00
CA GLU A 34 13.94 0.18 10.14
C GLU A 34 14.95 1.26 9.78
N VAL A 35 15.49 1.25 8.56
CA VAL A 35 16.59 2.13 8.15
C VAL A 35 16.11 3.24 7.23
N GLU A 36 16.33 4.50 7.65
CA GLU A 36 15.91 5.70 6.90
C GLU A 36 16.89 6.06 5.76
N ARG A 37 16.99 5.21 4.73
CA ARG A 37 17.86 5.45 3.56
C ARG A 37 17.16 6.17 2.40
N ALA A 38 15.85 6.34 2.48
CA ALA A 38 15.03 6.99 1.45
C ALA A 38 13.86 7.73 2.08
N PRO A 39 13.20 8.65 1.37
CA PRO A 39 12.00 9.32 1.85
C PRO A 39 10.93 8.32 2.34
N ALA A 40 10.24 8.67 3.42
CA ALA A 40 9.26 7.79 4.07
C ALA A 40 8.19 7.27 3.11
N LEU A 41 7.65 8.12 2.23
CA LEU A 41 6.65 7.72 1.23
C LEU A 41 7.20 6.69 0.25
N VAL A 42 8.45 6.85 -0.20
CA VAL A 42 9.09 5.89 -1.11
C VAL A 42 9.28 4.55 -0.41
N ARG A 43 9.80 4.54 0.83
CA ARG A 43 9.96 3.32 1.62
C ARG A 43 8.61 2.62 1.85
N ALA A 44 7.59 3.38 2.24
CA ALA A 44 6.23 2.87 2.44
C ALA A 44 5.67 2.24 1.15
N ALA A 45 5.86 2.88 0.00
CA ALA A 45 5.44 2.36 -1.29
C ALA A 45 6.14 1.03 -1.63
N ILE A 46 7.46 0.95 -1.46
CA ILE A 46 8.22 -0.28 -1.72
C ILE A 46 7.81 -1.41 -0.75
N VAL A 47 7.65 -1.12 0.53
CA VAL A 47 7.18 -2.10 1.51
C VAL A 47 5.81 -2.66 1.12
N HIS A 48 4.89 -1.81 0.68
CA HIS A 48 3.58 -2.25 0.20
C HIS A 48 3.69 -3.16 -1.03
N ALA A 49 4.49 -2.75 -2.04
CA ALA A 49 4.70 -3.54 -3.25
C ALA A 49 5.32 -4.91 -2.94
N GLU A 50 6.33 -4.96 -2.07
CA GLU A 50 6.96 -6.21 -1.66
C GLU A 50 5.99 -7.15 -0.94
N MET A 51 5.09 -6.62 -0.10
CA MET A 51 4.03 -7.42 0.51
C MET A 51 3.08 -8.04 -0.53
N LEU A 52 2.82 -7.33 -1.63
CA LEU A 52 1.99 -7.83 -2.73
C LEU A 52 2.74 -8.87 -3.58
N ALA A 53 4.02 -8.65 -3.85
CA ALA A 53 4.83 -9.50 -4.71
C ALA A 53 5.33 -10.75 -3.99
N ALA A 54 5.85 -10.62 -2.78
CA ALA A 54 6.41 -11.74 -2.01
C ALA A 54 5.34 -12.63 -1.38
N ARG A 55 4.15 -12.07 -1.05
CA ARG A 55 3.02 -12.79 -0.47
C ARG A 55 3.41 -13.74 0.68
N PRO A 56 4.06 -13.23 1.75
CA PRO A 56 4.59 -14.07 2.81
C PRO A 56 3.51 -14.81 3.61
N PHE A 57 2.26 -14.35 3.53
CA PHE A 57 1.12 -14.97 4.22
C PHE A 57 0.19 -15.66 3.23
N THR A 58 -0.53 -16.65 3.70
CA THR A 58 -1.55 -17.38 2.91
C THR A 58 -2.71 -16.47 2.49
N ALA A 59 -2.99 -15.41 3.26
CA ALA A 59 -4.03 -14.42 2.97
C ALA A 59 -3.68 -13.07 3.62
N GLY A 60 -4.33 -11.99 3.18
CA GLY A 60 -4.24 -10.68 3.82
C GLY A 60 -2.99 -9.85 3.47
N ASN A 61 -2.12 -10.31 2.57
CA ASN A 61 -0.87 -9.60 2.23
C ASN A 61 -1.10 -8.14 1.85
N ALA A 62 -2.12 -7.85 1.04
CA ALA A 62 -2.47 -6.49 0.65
C ALA A 62 -2.91 -5.63 1.85
N ALA A 63 -3.68 -6.19 2.78
CA ALA A 63 -4.12 -5.48 3.98
C ALA A 63 -2.92 -5.17 4.90
N VAL A 64 -2.04 -6.14 5.12
CA VAL A 64 -0.80 -5.93 5.88
C VAL A 64 0.08 -4.88 5.21
N GLY A 65 0.23 -4.93 3.88
CA GLY A 65 0.97 -3.91 3.13
C GLY A 65 0.43 -2.50 3.38
N ARG A 66 -0.88 -2.29 3.33
CA ARG A 66 -1.50 -0.99 3.61
C ARG A 66 -1.36 -0.54 5.07
N LEU A 67 -1.41 -1.48 6.02
CA LEU A 67 -1.15 -1.18 7.43
C LEU A 67 0.30 -0.74 7.65
N LEU A 68 1.26 -1.36 6.99
CA LEU A 68 2.67 -0.96 7.04
C LEU A 68 2.90 0.42 6.41
N VAL A 69 2.22 0.74 5.28
CA VAL A 69 2.22 2.10 4.73
C VAL A 69 1.78 3.10 5.78
N ARG A 70 0.61 2.88 6.39
CA ARG A 70 0.08 3.75 7.43
C ARG A 70 1.06 3.90 8.60
N HIS A 71 1.61 2.79 9.08
CA HIS A 71 2.57 2.80 10.17
C HIS A 71 3.79 3.67 9.84
N LEU A 72 4.39 3.50 8.67
CA LEU A 72 5.55 4.27 8.24
C LEU A 72 5.25 5.76 8.07
N LEU A 73 4.11 6.10 7.46
CA LEU A 73 3.72 7.50 7.27
C LEU A 73 3.47 8.22 8.59
N VAL A 74 2.89 7.54 9.59
CA VAL A 74 2.67 8.09 10.93
C VAL A 74 3.99 8.22 11.68
N ARG A 75 4.77 7.15 11.75
CA ARG A 75 6.04 7.09 12.48
C ARG A 75 7.03 8.15 11.97
N ASP A 76 7.12 8.30 10.66
CA ASP A 76 8.10 9.17 10.03
C ASP A 76 7.53 10.59 9.76
N GLY A 77 6.37 10.91 10.32
CA GLY A 77 5.82 12.26 10.38
C GLY A 77 5.23 12.80 9.07
N VAL A 78 5.02 11.96 8.04
CA VAL A 78 4.39 12.37 6.77
C VAL A 78 2.88 12.58 6.95
N GLU A 79 2.22 11.69 7.67
CA GLU A 79 0.81 11.81 8.05
C GLU A 79 0.67 11.48 9.55
N PRO A 80 1.08 12.39 10.45
CA PRO A 80 1.23 12.10 11.89
C PRO A 80 -0.10 11.88 12.61
N THR A 81 -1.23 12.28 12.02
CA THR A 81 -2.54 12.12 12.64
C THR A 81 -3.07 10.69 12.58
N GLY A 82 -2.59 9.88 11.64
CA GLY A 82 -3.06 8.52 11.41
C GLY A 82 -4.52 8.44 10.94
N THR A 83 -5.08 9.53 10.42
CA THR A 83 -6.50 9.62 10.01
C THR A 83 -6.71 9.38 8.52
N ALA A 84 -5.65 9.33 7.70
CA ALA A 84 -5.76 9.08 6.28
C ALA A 84 -6.51 7.77 5.98
N VAL A 85 -7.49 7.83 5.07
CA VAL A 85 -8.30 6.68 4.67
C VAL A 85 -7.56 5.87 3.62
N SER A 86 -6.66 5.01 4.06
CA SER A 86 -5.69 4.28 3.21
C SER A 86 -6.32 3.32 2.21
N ASP A 87 -7.53 2.82 2.48
CA ASP A 87 -8.22 1.87 1.61
C ASP A 87 -9.13 2.52 0.57
N LEU A 88 -9.28 3.86 0.62
CA LEU A 88 -10.19 4.60 -0.24
C LEU A 88 -9.82 4.44 -1.72
N TYR A 89 -8.59 4.76 -2.06
CA TYR A 89 -8.15 4.80 -3.46
C TYR A 89 -8.07 3.41 -4.08
N PRO A 90 -7.44 2.41 -3.42
CA PRO A 90 -7.49 1.02 -3.90
C PRO A 90 -8.91 0.49 -4.07
N GLY A 91 -9.83 0.86 -3.18
CA GLY A 91 -11.22 0.44 -3.23
C GLY A 91 -12.01 1.08 -4.39
N ARG A 92 -11.69 2.32 -4.77
CA ARG A 92 -12.35 3.03 -5.87
C ARG A 92 -11.84 2.60 -7.25
N VAL A 93 -10.56 2.26 -7.37
CA VAL A 93 -9.90 1.94 -8.64
C VAL A 93 -9.12 0.62 -8.58
N PRO A 94 -9.80 -0.50 -8.30
CA PRO A 94 -9.13 -1.78 -8.06
C PRO A 94 -8.35 -2.30 -9.28
N VAL A 95 -8.77 -1.97 -10.49
CA VAL A 95 -8.07 -2.34 -11.72
C VAL A 95 -6.75 -1.59 -11.82
N ALA A 96 -6.75 -0.26 -11.64
CA ALA A 96 -5.54 0.55 -11.66
C ALA A 96 -4.56 0.15 -10.54
N TYR A 97 -5.08 -0.24 -9.38
CA TYR A 97 -4.26 -0.79 -8.30
C TYR A 97 -3.54 -2.08 -8.71
N ALA A 98 -4.26 -3.01 -9.34
CA ALA A 98 -3.67 -4.25 -9.82
C ALA A 98 -2.66 -4.03 -10.96
N GLU A 99 -2.94 -3.10 -11.87
CA GLU A 99 -2.04 -2.72 -12.96
C GLU A 99 -0.74 -2.11 -12.42
N ALA A 100 -0.83 -1.19 -11.46
CA ALA A 100 0.33 -0.57 -10.82
C ALA A 100 1.19 -1.61 -10.06
N ALA A 101 0.55 -2.54 -9.35
CA ALA A 101 1.24 -3.64 -8.69
C ALA A 101 1.93 -4.59 -9.69
N GLY A 102 1.28 -4.87 -10.81
CA GLY A 102 1.85 -5.65 -11.92
C GLY A 102 3.04 -4.95 -12.58
N ALA A 103 2.97 -3.63 -12.75
CA ALA A 103 4.08 -2.84 -13.26
C ALA A 103 5.31 -2.91 -12.34
N TYR A 104 5.13 -2.79 -11.03
CA TYR A 104 6.20 -3.00 -10.05
C TYR A 104 6.81 -4.40 -10.17
N ALA A 105 5.96 -5.43 -10.24
CA ALA A 105 6.38 -6.82 -10.33
C ALA A 105 7.19 -7.14 -11.60
N SER A 106 7.11 -6.31 -12.64
CA SER A 106 7.93 -6.45 -13.85
C SER A 106 9.43 -6.21 -13.60
N GLY A 107 9.80 -5.60 -12.46
CA GLY A 107 11.18 -5.33 -12.08
C GLY A 107 11.86 -4.22 -12.87
N THR A 108 11.10 -3.44 -13.65
CA THR A 108 11.65 -2.29 -14.40
C THR A 108 11.66 -1.03 -13.54
N MET A 109 12.57 -0.10 -13.82
CA MET A 109 12.62 1.19 -13.12
C MET A 109 11.31 1.97 -13.35
N GLU A 110 10.80 1.95 -14.57
CA GLU A 110 9.54 2.60 -14.92
C GLU A 110 8.37 2.03 -14.09
N GLY A 111 8.33 0.72 -13.90
CA GLY A 111 7.31 0.06 -13.08
C GLY A 111 7.40 0.45 -11.61
N VAL A 112 8.61 0.56 -11.08
CA VAL A 112 8.84 1.04 -9.71
C VAL A 112 8.38 2.49 -9.55
N VAL A 113 8.74 3.39 -10.47
CA VAL A 113 8.32 4.79 -10.45
C VAL A 113 6.81 4.90 -10.54
N ALA A 114 6.17 4.17 -11.47
CA ALA A 114 4.71 4.17 -11.62
C ALA A 114 4.01 3.74 -10.33
N TRP A 115 4.52 2.73 -9.65
CA TRP A 115 3.98 2.30 -8.36
C TRP A 115 4.13 3.34 -7.26
N VAL A 116 5.31 3.99 -7.14
CA VAL A 116 5.55 5.03 -6.14
C VAL A 116 4.63 6.23 -6.37
N VAL A 117 4.45 6.66 -7.62
CA VAL A 117 3.51 7.74 -7.98
C VAL A 117 2.08 7.35 -7.63
N TRP A 118 1.65 6.13 -8.00
CA TRP A 118 0.33 5.62 -7.64
C TRP A 118 0.10 5.61 -6.12
N GLN A 119 1.11 5.18 -5.35
CA GLN A 119 1.03 5.18 -3.88
C GLN A 119 0.91 6.60 -3.31
N ALA A 120 1.63 7.57 -3.89
CA ALA A 120 1.52 8.97 -3.50
C ALA A 120 0.11 9.54 -3.74
N GLU A 121 -0.48 9.23 -4.89
CA GLU A 121 -1.86 9.61 -5.22
C GLU A 121 -2.87 8.96 -4.25
N ALA A 122 -2.66 7.69 -3.91
CA ALA A 122 -3.51 6.97 -2.96
C ALA A 122 -3.46 7.59 -1.56
N VAL A 123 -2.27 7.97 -1.09
CA VAL A 123 -2.09 8.66 0.20
C VAL A 123 -2.77 10.03 0.16
N LEU A 124 -2.57 10.81 -0.90
CA LEU A 124 -3.18 12.13 -1.06
C LEU A 124 -4.72 12.03 -1.05
N ALA A 125 -5.29 11.09 -1.79
CA ALA A 125 -6.73 10.85 -1.80
C ALA A 125 -7.26 10.47 -0.41
N GLY A 126 -6.53 9.63 0.34
CA GLY A 126 -6.88 9.24 1.70
C GLY A 126 -6.85 10.41 2.69
N VAL A 127 -5.86 11.30 2.56
CA VAL A 127 -5.75 12.52 3.38
C VAL A 127 -6.88 13.50 3.07
N GLN A 128 -7.19 13.71 1.80
CA GLN A 128 -8.29 14.59 1.37
C GLN A 128 -9.64 14.10 1.90
N GLU A 129 -9.88 12.78 1.87
CA GLU A 129 -11.10 12.22 2.44
C GLU A 129 -11.17 12.38 3.96
N ALA A 130 -10.08 12.12 4.67
CA ALA A 130 -10.01 12.36 6.10
C ALA A 130 -10.31 13.83 6.44
N GLN A 131 -9.75 14.77 5.70
CA GLN A 131 -10.01 16.20 5.87
C GLN A 131 -11.48 16.55 5.64
N ARG A 132 -12.10 15.97 4.59
CA ARG A 132 -13.54 16.15 4.30
C ARG A 132 -14.40 15.64 5.47
N LEU A 133 -14.09 14.44 6.00
CA LEU A 133 -14.80 13.84 7.13
C LEU A 133 -14.65 14.68 8.40
N CYS A 134 -13.44 15.12 8.73
CA CYS A 134 -13.20 15.98 9.88
C CYS A 134 -13.98 17.28 9.81
N ARG A 135 -14.04 17.93 8.65
CA ARG A 135 -14.85 19.15 8.44
C ARG A 135 -16.34 18.88 8.62
N ALA A 136 -16.85 17.74 8.11
CA ALA A 136 -18.26 17.39 8.28
C ALA A 136 -18.60 17.12 9.76
N VAL A 137 -17.73 16.47 10.50
CA VAL A 137 -17.91 16.28 11.95
C VAL A 137 -17.92 17.62 12.70
N GLN A 138 -16.96 18.50 12.42
CA GLN A 138 -16.88 19.83 13.02
C GLN A 138 -18.11 20.68 12.73
N ALA A 139 -18.66 20.58 11.52
CA ALA A 139 -19.88 21.28 11.12
C ALA A 139 -21.17 20.62 11.63
N GLY A 140 -21.11 19.46 12.30
CA GLY A 140 -22.29 18.71 12.73
C GLY A 140 -23.12 18.12 11.59
N THR A 141 -22.56 18.02 10.40
CA THR A 141 -23.24 17.51 9.20
C THR A 141 -22.93 16.04 8.89
N TRP A 142 -22.01 15.45 9.63
CA TRP A 142 -21.68 14.04 9.46
C TRP A 142 -22.80 13.14 9.99
N ARG A 143 -23.22 12.16 9.20
CA ARG A 143 -24.15 11.11 9.58
C ARG A 143 -23.49 9.75 9.32
N ALA A 144 -23.53 8.85 10.30
CA ALA A 144 -23.18 7.47 10.10
C ALA A 144 -24.22 6.86 9.14
N GLY A 145 -23.76 6.33 8.01
CA GLY A 145 -24.58 5.58 7.06
C GLY A 145 -24.82 4.15 7.57
#